data_0679bb619339ae9db34de90772920291
#
_entry.id   0679bb619339ae9db34de90772920291
#
_cell.length_a   1.000
_cell.length_b   1.000
_cell.length_c   1.000
_cell.angle_alpha   90.00
_cell.angle_beta   90.00
_cell.angle_gamma   90.00
#
_symmetry.space_group_name_H-M   'P 1'
#
loop_
_entity.id
_entity.type
_entity.pdbx_description
1 polymer ?
#
loop_
_entity_poly.entity_id
_entity_poly.type
_entity_poly.pdbx_seq_one_letter_code
_entity_poly.pdbx_strand_id
1 'polypeptide(L)'
;MRRAALFGAALALALISGPGPIKAQGGRGGTPGDFDFYVLALSWSPAFCAGEGGRRAREQCAPGSNLGFVVHGLWPQYERGYPSQCGAERSPSRIAMEEARGVFPEEGLARHEWRVHGTCSGLSPADYFRAVRQARDRVRVPDEFQRAGAPQSLTPLEIARAFAQVNPGLRPDTMAVVCRREALQEMRFCLDRDLRSFRSCPQVARAGCSVGAMRLEAAR
;
A
#
# COMPACT_ATOMS: atom_id res chain seq x y z
N MET A 1 -58.39 -48.84 -35.17
CA MET A 1 -57.03 -49.09 -34.60
C MET A 1 -56.31 -47.78 -34.53
N ARG A 2 -56.28 -47.15 -33.29
CA ARG A 2 -55.63 -45.85 -33.07
C ARG A 2 -54.32 -46.07 -32.34
N ARG A 3 -53.19 -45.68 -32.94
CA ARG A 3 -51.87 -45.74 -32.34
C ARG A 3 -51.63 -44.45 -31.55
N ALA A 4 -51.40 -44.57 -30.23
CA ALA A 4 -50.98 -43.47 -29.38
C ALA A 4 -49.47 -43.30 -29.44
N ALA A 5 -48.98 -42.10 -29.75
CA ALA A 5 -47.59 -41.74 -29.71
C ALA A 5 -47.29 -41.12 -28.31
N LEU A 6 -46.32 -41.72 -27.59
CA LEU A 6 -45.80 -41.22 -26.34
C LEU A 6 -44.65 -40.23 -26.64
N PHE A 7 -44.84 -38.95 -26.30
CA PHE A 7 -43.79 -37.95 -26.30
C PHE A 7 -43.09 -37.98 -24.95
N GLY A 8 -41.81 -38.40 -24.93
CA GLY A 8 -40.92 -38.30 -23.78
C GLY A 8 -40.37 -36.90 -23.68
N ALA A 9 -40.70 -36.18 -22.63
CA ALA A 9 -40.09 -34.86 -22.29
C ALA A 9 -38.74 -35.11 -21.61
N ALA A 10 -37.64 -34.72 -22.24
CA ALA A 10 -36.31 -34.70 -21.64
C ALA A 10 -36.16 -33.40 -20.77
N LEU A 11 -36.07 -33.60 -19.47
CA LEU A 11 -35.85 -32.49 -18.52
C LEU A 11 -34.35 -32.16 -18.53
N ALA A 12 -33.95 -31.03 -19.15
CA ALA A 12 -32.58 -30.51 -19.10
C ALA A 12 -32.34 -29.82 -17.76
N LEU A 13 -31.54 -30.43 -16.89
CA LEU A 13 -31.03 -29.79 -15.67
C LEU A 13 -30.01 -28.71 -16.06
N ALA A 14 -30.40 -27.43 -16.02
CA ALA A 14 -29.46 -26.32 -16.11
C ALA A 14 -28.71 -26.18 -14.76
N LEU A 15 -27.40 -26.48 -14.78
CA LEU A 15 -26.50 -26.18 -13.66
C LEU A 15 -26.34 -24.66 -13.56
N ILE A 16 -27.02 -24.05 -12.60
CA ILE A 16 -26.85 -22.64 -12.25
C ILE A 16 -25.52 -22.54 -11.50
N SER A 17 -24.46 -22.15 -12.21
CA SER A 17 -23.21 -21.72 -11.58
C SER A 17 -23.50 -20.43 -10.82
N GLY A 18 -23.61 -20.52 -9.49
CA GLY A 18 -23.79 -19.36 -8.62
C GLY A 18 -22.58 -18.40 -8.72
N PRO A 19 -22.77 -17.10 -8.56
CA PRO A 19 -21.67 -16.15 -8.53
C PRO A 19 -20.72 -16.51 -7.37
N GLY A 20 -19.43 -16.64 -7.69
CA GLY A 20 -18.38 -16.84 -6.69
C GLY A 20 -18.39 -15.69 -5.65
N PRO A 21 -17.79 -15.90 -4.46
CA PRO A 21 -17.81 -14.90 -3.39
C PRO A 21 -17.20 -13.59 -3.88
N ILE A 22 -17.99 -12.52 -3.86
CA ILE A 22 -17.55 -11.15 -4.15
C ILE A 22 -16.68 -10.73 -2.96
N LYS A 23 -15.35 -10.63 -3.16
CA LYS A 23 -14.44 -10.07 -2.15
C LYS A 23 -14.87 -8.64 -1.85
N ALA A 24 -15.12 -8.34 -0.57
CA ALA A 24 -15.63 -7.05 -0.12
C ALA A 24 -14.65 -5.92 -0.46
N GLN A 25 -15.17 -4.83 -1.02
CA GLN A 25 -14.40 -3.61 -1.25
C GLN A 25 -14.15 -2.91 0.10
N GLY A 26 -12.89 -2.94 0.58
CA GLY A 26 -12.40 -2.10 1.68
C GLY A 26 -13.19 -2.16 2.99
N GLY A 27 -13.51 -3.36 3.50
CA GLY A 27 -14.19 -3.56 4.78
C GLY A 27 -13.23 -3.94 5.92
N ARG A 28 -13.65 -3.67 7.17
CA ARG A 28 -12.97 -4.26 8.34
C ARG A 28 -13.14 -5.78 8.30
N GLY A 29 -12.05 -6.50 8.51
CA GLY A 29 -12.00 -7.96 8.48
C GLY A 29 -11.36 -8.50 7.20
N GLY A 30 -11.25 -9.81 7.16
CA GLY A 30 -10.60 -10.61 6.11
C GLY A 30 -9.90 -11.79 6.76
N THR A 31 -9.59 -12.82 5.97
CA THR A 31 -8.79 -13.95 6.45
C THR A 31 -7.31 -13.58 6.41
N PRO A 32 -6.55 -13.69 7.52
CA PRO A 32 -5.11 -13.48 7.48
C PRO A 32 -4.44 -14.32 6.41
N GLY A 33 -3.59 -13.71 5.58
CA GLY A 33 -2.91 -14.37 4.47
C GLY A 33 -3.72 -14.46 3.17
N ASP A 34 -5.01 -14.11 3.18
CA ASP A 34 -5.82 -14.03 1.94
C ASP A 34 -5.73 -12.63 1.35
N PHE A 35 -4.81 -12.44 0.42
CA PHE A 35 -4.61 -11.20 -0.36
C PHE A 35 -3.84 -11.51 -1.64
N ASP A 36 -3.84 -10.59 -2.60
CA ASP A 36 -3.24 -10.83 -3.91
C ASP A 36 -1.82 -10.28 -4.03
N PHE A 37 -1.53 -9.12 -3.41
CA PHE A 37 -0.23 -8.44 -3.50
C PHE A 37 -0.02 -7.45 -2.33
N TYR A 38 1.17 -6.85 -2.26
CA TYR A 38 1.47 -5.78 -1.32
C TYR A 38 1.55 -4.41 -1.99
N VAL A 39 1.12 -3.39 -1.26
CA VAL A 39 1.47 -1.99 -1.53
C VAL A 39 2.43 -1.51 -0.46
N LEU A 40 3.65 -1.14 -0.85
CA LEU A 40 4.54 -0.34 -0.02
C LEU A 40 4.17 1.14 -0.19
N ALA A 41 3.85 1.81 0.90
CA ALA A 41 3.59 3.24 0.94
C ALA A 41 4.74 3.99 1.61
N LEU A 42 5.25 5.03 0.92
CA LEU A 42 6.25 5.95 1.44
C LEU A 42 5.66 7.36 1.52
N SER A 43 5.50 7.89 2.73
CA SER A 43 4.98 9.25 2.96
C SER A 43 6.06 10.31 2.76
N TRP A 44 5.67 11.46 2.17
CA TRP A 44 6.49 12.65 2.12
C TRP A 44 6.40 13.37 3.47
N SER A 45 7.46 13.26 4.29
CA SER A 45 7.48 13.77 5.67
C SER A 45 7.10 15.23 5.80
N PRO A 46 7.59 16.18 4.97
CA PRO A 46 7.24 17.58 5.14
C PRO A 46 5.74 17.87 5.03
N ALA A 47 5.06 17.25 4.07
CA ALA A 47 3.61 17.39 3.90
C ALA A 47 2.82 16.79 5.08
N PHE A 48 3.28 15.64 5.58
CA PHE A 48 2.70 15.02 6.79
C PHE A 48 2.89 15.92 8.01
N CYS A 49 4.09 16.47 8.22
CA CYS A 49 4.43 17.34 9.36
C CYS A 49 3.71 18.68 9.30
N ALA A 50 3.39 19.19 8.11
CA ALA A 50 2.56 20.39 7.94
C ALA A 50 1.09 20.16 8.31
N GLY A 51 0.63 18.91 8.32
CA GLY A 51 -0.73 18.51 8.64
C GLY A 51 -0.97 18.26 10.13
N GLU A 52 -2.21 17.86 10.46
CA GLU A 52 -2.61 17.55 11.84
C GLU A 52 -1.85 16.36 12.45
N GLY A 53 -1.45 15.38 11.62
CA GLY A 53 -0.67 14.22 12.03
C GLY A 53 0.69 14.58 12.61
N GLY A 54 1.31 15.62 12.07
CA GLY A 54 2.63 16.07 12.48
C GLY A 54 2.74 16.51 13.95
N ARG A 55 1.64 16.95 14.55
CA ARG A 55 1.64 17.33 15.98
C ARG A 55 1.89 16.16 16.94
N ARG A 56 1.67 14.93 16.49
CA ARG A 56 1.83 13.70 17.29
C ARG A 56 3.10 12.92 16.96
N ALA A 57 3.71 13.19 15.80
CA ALA A 57 4.91 12.51 15.31
C ALA A 57 6.16 13.31 15.70
N ARG A 58 6.60 13.15 16.95
CA ARG A 58 7.65 13.98 17.54
C ARG A 58 9.04 13.71 16.98
N GLU A 59 9.31 12.46 16.61
CA GLU A 59 10.61 12.05 16.03
C GLU A 59 10.66 12.43 14.55
N GLN A 60 9.63 12.07 13.79
CA GLN A 60 9.54 12.35 12.35
C GLN A 60 9.54 13.86 12.06
N CYS A 61 8.84 14.64 12.88
CA CYS A 61 8.62 16.07 12.66
C CYS A 61 9.48 16.96 13.57
N ALA A 62 10.53 16.41 14.17
CA ALA A 62 11.48 17.20 14.96
C ALA A 62 12.13 18.30 14.11
N PRO A 63 12.37 19.51 14.67
CA PRO A 63 13.15 20.53 13.98
C PRO A 63 14.50 19.96 13.54
N GLY A 64 14.85 20.13 12.27
CA GLY A 64 16.11 19.63 11.71
C GLY A 64 16.14 18.13 11.35
N SER A 65 15.02 17.40 11.45
CA SER A 65 14.96 15.99 11.00
C SER A 65 15.26 15.84 9.49
N ASN A 66 14.86 16.83 8.69
CA ASN A 66 15.07 16.90 7.24
C ASN A 66 14.70 15.63 6.47
N LEU A 67 13.76 14.85 7.01
CA LEU A 67 13.31 13.60 6.40
C LEU A 67 12.53 13.88 5.11
N GLY A 68 12.89 13.18 4.05
CA GLY A 68 12.16 13.12 2.80
C GLY A 68 11.07 12.03 2.85
N PHE A 69 11.17 11.02 1.99
CA PHE A 69 10.28 9.87 2.03
C PHE A 69 10.62 8.91 3.18
N VAL A 70 9.61 8.56 3.97
CA VAL A 70 9.68 7.58 5.06
C VAL A 70 8.65 6.48 4.86
N VAL A 71 8.88 5.32 5.45
CA VAL A 71 7.90 4.23 5.41
C VAL A 71 6.63 4.65 6.13
N HIS A 72 5.51 4.60 5.42
CA HIS A 72 4.18 4.64 6.01
C HIS A 72 3.76 3.23 6.40
N GLY A 73 3.72 2.30 5.43
CA GLY A 73 3.35 0.92 5.71
C GLY A 73 3.54 -0.02 4.53
N LEU A 74 3.26 -1.30 4.80
CA LEU A 74 3.19 -2.38 3.81
C LEU A 74 1.81 -3.03 3.90
N TRP A 75 0.99 -2.84 2.87
CA TRP A 75 -0.44 -3.13 2.92
C TRP A 75 -0.81 -4.31 2.04
N PRO A 76 -1.30 -5.43 2.59
CA PRO A 76 -1.97 -6.46 1.79
C PRO A 76 -3.12 -5.88 0.98
N GLN A 77 -3.23 -6.26 -0.29
CA GLN A 77 -4.24 -5.76 -1.22
C GLN A 77 -4.91 -6.92 -1.95
N TYR A 78 -6.17 -6.73 -2.32
CA TYR A 78 -6.84 -7.52 -3.37
C TYR A 78 -6.68 -6.82 -4.73
N GLU A 79 -6.97 -7.53 -5.82
CA GLU A 79 -7.09 -6.89 -7.14
C GLU A 79 -8.11 -5.74 -7.12
N ARG A 80 -9.12 -5.85 -6.24
CA ARG A 80 -10.10 -4.80 -5.95
C ARG A 80 -10.30 -4.66 -4.45
N GLY A 81 -9.94 -3.50 -3.90
CA GLY A 81 -10.02 -3.24 -2.47
C GLY A 81 -8.87 -3.87 -1.67
N TYR A 82 -9.04 -3.93 -0.37
CA TYR A 82 -8.01 -4.39 0.57
C TYR A 82 -8.62 -4.96 1.85
N PRO A 83 -7.98 -5.95 2.49
CA PRO A 83 -8.34 -6.41 3.82
C PRO A 83 -7.81 -5.42 4.88
N SER A 84 -8.48 -5.33 6.01
CA SER A 84 -8.07 -4.45 7.10
C SER A 84 -8.48 -5.04 8.44
N GLN A 85 -7.61 -4.98 9.47
CA GLN A 85 -7.88 -5.44 10.83
C GLN A 85 -8.33 -6.92 10.88
N CYS A 86 -7.57 -7.82 10.25
CA CYS A 86 -7.96 -9.22 10.05
C CYS A 86 -7.73 -10.12 11.27
N GLY A 87 -6.83 -9.77 12.17
CA GLY A 87 -6.45 -10.62 13.31
C GLY A 87 -6.87 -10.07 14.67
N ALA A 88 -6.92 -10.96 15.66
CA ALA A 88 -7.18 -10.62 17.06
C ALA A 88 -5.97 -10.02 17.77
N GLU A 89 -4.75 -10.38 17.36
CA GLU A 89 -3.50 -9.85 17.93
C GLU A 89 -3.27 -8.40 17.52
N ARG A 90 -3.60 -7.49 18.42
CA ARG A 90 -3.58 -6.05 18.14
C ARG A 90 -2.27 -5.36 18.53
N SER A 91 -1.47 -5.98 19.39
CA SER A 91 -0.25 -5.37 19.92
C SER A 91 0.95 -6.27 19.71
N PRO A 92 1.92 -5.88 18.85
CA PRO A 92 3.15 -6.64 18.71
C PRO A 92 3.97 -6.60 19.99
N SER A 93 4.66 -7.71 20.29
CA SER A 93 5.57 -7.82 21.43
C SER A 93 6.74 -6.84 21.29
N ARG A 94 7.45 -6.59 22.41
CA ARG A 94 8.67 -5.76 22.38
C ARG A 94 9.73 -6.34 21.43
N ILE A 95 9.88 -7.68 21.40
CA ILE A 95 10.82 -8.35 20.51
C ILE A 95 10.46 -8.11 19.04
N ALA A 96 9.17 -8.20 18.68
CA ALA A 96 8.72 -7.90 17.32
C ALA A 96 8.94 -6.42 16.95
N MET A 97 8.80 -5.50 17.92
CA MET A 97 9.05 -4.07 17.68
C MET A 97 10.52 -3.73 17.42
N GLU A 98 11.46 -4.57 17.87
CA GLU A 98 12.88 -4.40 17.50
C GLU A 98 13.09 -4.52 15.98
N GLU A 99 12.33 -5.38 15.29
CA GLU A 99 12.37 -5.50 13.83
C GLU A 99 11.83 -4.26 13.11
N ALA A 100 10.94 -3.50 13.74
CA ALA A 100 10.41 -2.24 13.20
C ALA A 100 11.37 -1.06 13.36
N ARG A 101 12.36 -1.18 14.26
CA ARG A 101 13.30 -0.10 14.58
C ARG A 101 14.13 0.31 13.37
N GLY A 102 14.19 1.62 13.09
CA GLY A 102 14.91 2.17 11.94
C GLY A 102 14.25 1.93 10.58
N VAL A 103 13.04 1.32 10.56
CA VAL A 103 12.21 1.19 9.35
C VAL A 103 11.11 2.24 9.36
N PHE A 104 10.39 2.34 10.47
CA PHE A 104 9.35 3.37 10.66
C PHE A 104 9.93 4.60 11.35
N PRO A 105 9.43 5.80 11.00
CA PRO A 105 9.88 7.04 11.66
C PRO A 105 9.37 7.18 13.10
N GLU A 106 8.32 6.42 13.47
CA GLU A 106 7.66 6.49 14.78
C GLU A 106 7.23 5.10 15.23
N GLU A 107 7.47 4.74 16.48
CA GLU A 107 7.01 3.45 17.05
C GLU A 107 5.48 3.33 17.01
N GLY A 108 4.78 4.43 17.29
CA GLY A 108 3.32 4.46 17.26
C GLY A 108 2.74 4.15 15.88
N LEU A 109 3.41 4.57 14.81
CA LEU A 109 3.04 4.23 13.45
C LEU A 109 3.23 2.75 13.18
N ALA A 110 4.37 2.16 13.56
CA ALA A 110 4.62 0.73 13.39
C ALA A 110 3.54 -0.12 14.08
N ARG A 111 3.14 0.23 15.31
CA ARG A 111 2.04 -0.45 16.03
C ARG A 111 0.69 -0.28 15.34
N HIS A 112 0.43 0.88 14.75
CA HIS A 112 -0.78 1.15 13.96
C HIS A 112 -0.81 0.28 12.71
N GLU A 113 0.27 0.26 11.95
CA GLU A 113 0.41 -0.49 10.71
C GLU A 113 0.27 -2.00 10.92
N TRP A 114 0.86 -2.54 11.99
CA TRP A 114 0.61 -3.92 12.37
C TRP A 114 -0.89 -4.18 12.59
N ARG A 115 -1.54 -3.39 13.44
CA ARG A 115 -2.95 -3.59 13.81
C ARG A 115 -3.89 -3.53 12.62
N VAL A 116 -3.65 -2.59 11.70
CA VAL A 116 -4.57 -2.31 10.59
C VAL A 116 -4.27 -3.20 9.38
N HIS A 117 -3.00 -3.41 9.06
CA HIS A 117 -2.56 -4.05 7.84
C HIS A 117 -1.76 -5.34 8.10
N GLY A 118 -0.84 -5.33 9.05
CA GLY A 118 0.02 -6.46 9.34
C GLY A 118 -0.75 -7.70 9.73
N THR A 119 -1.83 -7.57 10.52
CA THR A 119 -2.71 -8.69 10.88
C THR A 119 -3.35 -9.38 9.69
N CYS A 120 -3.42 -8.72 8.53
CA CYS A 120 -3.96 -9.28 7.30
C CYS A 120 -2.92 -10.05 6.47
N SER A 121 -1.63 -9.91 6.76
CA SER A 121 -0.55 -10.55 6.01
C SER A 121 -0.47 -12.07 6.21
N GLY A 122 -1.02 -12.58 7.31
CA GLY A 122 -0.84 -13.97 7.73
C GLY A 122 0.52 -14.25 8.36
N LEU A 123 1.37 -13.24 8.50
CA LEU A 123 2.69 -13.32 9.11
C LEU A 123 2.61 -13.11 10.63
N SER A 124 3.65 -13.54 11.35
CA SER A 124 3.88 -13.08 12.72
C SER A 124 4.23 -11.59 12.74
N PRO A 125 4.07 -10.86 13.86
CA PRO A 125 4.45 -9.44 13.94
C PRO A 125 5.91 -9.19 13.55
N ALA A 126 6.84 -10.05 13.99
CA ALA A 126 8.26 -9.92 13.65
C ALA A 126 8.52 -10.15 12.16
N ASP A 127 7.87 -11.18 11.57
CA ASP A 127 7.99 -11.46 10.13
C ASP A 127 7.39 -10.34 9.27
N TYR A 128 6.28 -9.75 9.72
CA TYR A 128 5.70 -8.60 9.03
C TYR A 128 6.65 -7.41 9.02
N PHE A 129 7.28 -7.05 10.14
CA PHE A 129 8.23 -5.95 10.16
C PHE A 129 9.50 -6.23 9.34
N ARG A 130 9.96 -7.49 9.29
CA ARG A 130 11.00 -7.91 8.34
C ARG A 130 10.56 -7.75 6.89
N ALA A 131 9.31 -8.12 6.58
CA ALA A 131 8.73 -7.91 5.23
C ALA A 131 8.64 -6.42 4.87
N VAL A 132 8.28 -5.55 5.81
CA VAL A 132 8.29 -4.08 5.59
C VAL A 132 9.71 -3.61 5.25
N ARG A 133 10.72 -4.04 6.00
CA ARG A 133 12.14 -3.73 5.73
C ARG A 133 12.55 -4.21 4.34
N GLN A 134 12.26 -5.46 4.00
CA GLN A 134 12.56 -6.03 2.68
C GLN A 134 11.91 -5.23 1.56
N ALA A 135 10.62 -4.87 1.70
CA ALA A 135 9.92 -4.05 0.72
C ALA A 135 10.54 -2.66 0.58
N ARG A 136 10.91 -2.03 1.72
CA ARG A 136 11.59 -0.72 1.74
C ARG A 136 12.94 -0.79 1.02
N ASP A 137 13.73 -1.81 1.25
CA ASP A 137 15.06 -1.99 0.65
C ASP A 137 14.96 -2.33 -0.85
N ARG A 138 13.81 -2.81 -1.32
CA ARG A 138 13.52 -3.03 -2.74
C ARG A 138 13.34 -1.74 -3.52
N VAL A 139 12.96 -0.63 -2.86
CA VAL A 139 12.70 0.67 -3.49
C VAL A 139 13.82 1.64 -3.15
N ARG A 140 14.59 2.02 -4.16
CA ARG A 140 15.55 3.12 -4.06
C ARG A 140 14.82 4.45 -4.20
N VAL A 141 14.95 5.31 -3.19
CA VAL A 141 14.49 6.70 -3.27
C VAL A 141 15.52 7.49 -4.07
N PRO A 142 15.12 8.26 -5.11
CA PRO A 142 16.04 9.14 -5.84
C PRO A 142 16.74 10.12 -4.90
N ASP A 143 18.00 10.45 -5.19
CA ASP A 143 18.84 11.25 -4.29
C ASP A 143 18.24 12.62 -3.97
N GLU A 144 17.55 13.24 -4.94
CA GLU A 144 16.84 14.51 -4.78
C GLU A 144 15.66 14.45 -3.80
N PHE A 145 15.16 13.25 -3.48
CA PHE A 145 14.04 13.02 -2.55
C PHE A 145 14.46 12.33 -1.25
N GLN A 146 15.73 12.01 -1.06
CA GLN A 146 16.21 11.38 0.18
C GLN A 146 16.08 12.30 1.38
N ARG A 147 16.22 13.60 1.15
CA ARG A 147 16.04 14.65 2.14
C ARG A 147 15.09 15.71 1.60
N ALA A 148 14.31 16.29 2.49
CA ALA A 148 13.47 17.41 2.12
C ALA A 148 14.36 18.67 1.94
N GLY A 149 14.61 19.00 0.70
CA GLY A 149 15.33 20.23 0.30
C GLY A 149 14.43 21.47 0.30
N ALA A 150 14.76 22.45 -0.55
CA ALA A 150 13.90 23.60 -0.80
C ALA A 150 12.54 23.20 -1.40
N PRO A 151 11.48 24.03 -1.22
CA PRO A 151 10.20 23.76 -1.86
C PRO A 151 10.35 23.66 -3.37
N GLN A 152 9.68 22.69 -3.96
CA GLN A 152 9.71 22.44 -5.40
C GLN A 152 8.29 22.32 -5.94
N SER A 153 8.14 22.49 -7.25
CA SER A 153 6.91 22.20 -7.98
C SER A 153 7.22 21.20 -9.08
N LEU A 154 6.69 20.00 -8.97
CA LEU A 154 6.88 18.90 -9.91
C LEU A 154 5.54 18.30 -10.31
N THR A 155 5.46 17.80 -11.54
CA THR A 155 4.32 17.03 -11.99
C THR A 155 4.37 15.61 -11.40
N PRO A 156 3.22 14.91 -11.29
CA PRO A 156 3.21 13.49 -10.91
C PRO A 156 4.11 12.64 -11.83
N LEU A 157 4.15 12.97 -13.11
CA LEU A 157 4.95 12.25 -14.09
C LEU A 157 6.46 12.42 -13.87
N GLU A 158 6.92 13.62 -13.52
CA GLU A 158 8.34 13.88 -13.21
C GLU A 158 8.78 13.08 -12.01
N ILE A 159 7.99 13.04 -10.94
CA ILE A 159 8.27 12.23 -9.74
C ILE A 159 8.30 10.74 -10.10
N ALA A 160 7.29 10.26 -10.84
CA ALA A 160 7.22 8.86 -11.24
C ALA A 160 8.42 8.46 -12.12
N ARG A 161 8.87 9.33 -13.03
CA ARG A 161 10.07 9.11 -13.86
C ARG A 161 11.34 9.04 -13.03
N ALA A 162 11.53 9.96 -12.08
CA ALA A 162 12.68 9.95 -11.18
C ALA A 162 12.80 8.60 -10.44
N PHE A 163 11.68 8.10 -9.89
CA PHE A 163 11.68 6.79 -9.25
C PHE A 163 11.96 5.64 -10.24
N ALA A 164 11.37 5.68 -11.45
CA ALA A 164 11.58 4.63 -12.46
C ALA A 164 13.05 4.57 -12.93
N GLN A 165 13.74 5.70 -13.00
CA GLN A 165 15.14 5.77 -13.43
C GLN A 165 16.10 5.01 -12.51
N VAL A 166 15.83 5.00 -11.20
CA VAL A 166 16.70 4.37 -10.19
C VAL A 166 16.18 3.00 -9.72
N ASN A 167 15.01 2.56 -10.20
CA ASN A 167 14.38 1.29 -9.83
C ASN A 167 14.06 0.45 -11.07
N PRO A 168 14.97 -0.41 -11.54
CA PRO A 168 14.70 -1.30 -12.68
C PRO A 168 13.43 -2.14 -12.47
N GLY A 169 12.54 -2.16 -13.47
CA GLY A 169 11.25 -2.87 -13.43
C GLY A 169 10.09 -2.03 -12.88
N LEU A 170 10.33 -0.84 -12.33
CA LEU A 170 9.27 0.07 -11.94
C LEU A 170 8.67 0.76 -13.17
N ARG A 171 7.33 0.74 -13.30
CA ARG A 171 6.57 1.29 -14.42
C ARG A 171 5.36 2.09 -13.90
N PRO A 172 4.75 2.96 -14.73
CA PRO A 172 3.57 3.74 -14.31
C PRO A 172 2.39 2.91 -13.79
N ASP A 173 2.24 1.67 -14.27
CA ASP A 173 1.18 0.75 -13.84
C ASP A 173 1.51 -0.02 -12.56
N THR A 174 2.73 0.14 -12.02
CA THR A 174 3.21 -0.53 -10.79
C THR A 174 3.36 0.42 -9.61
N MET A 175 3.04 1.71 -9.79
CA MET A 175 3.16 2.73 -8.75
C MET A 175 2.06 3.79 -8.85
N ALA A 176 1.91 4.57 -7.78
CA ALA A 176 1.08 5.77 -7.78
C ALA A 176 1.76 6.91 -7.02
N VAL A 177 1.69 8.10 -7.59
CA VAL A 177 2.01 9.36 -6.89
C VAL A 177 0.72 9.87 -6.27
N VAL A 178 0.68 10.06 -4.97
CA VAL A 178 -0.52 10.48 -4.24
C VAL A 178 -0.38 11.92 -3.76
N CYS A 179 -1.38 12.74 -4.02
CA CYS A 179 -1.41 14.14 -3.57
C CYS A 179 -2.70 14.48 -2.84
N ARG A 180 -2.66 15.54 -2.08
CA ARG A 180 -3.82 16.16 -1.46
C ARG A 180 -3.71 17.69 -1.60
N ARG A 181 -4.74 18.33 -2.17
CA ARG A 181 -4.74 19.78 -2.40
C ARG A 181 -3.45 20.24 -3.13
N GLU A 182 -3.06 19.53 -4.17
CA GLU A 182 -1.85 19.82 -4.96
C GLU A 182 -0.52 19.73 -4.19
N ALA A 183 -0.49 19.09 -3.03
CA ALA A 183 0.74 18.82 -2.30
C ALA A 183 1.04 17.31 -2.34
N LEU A 184 2.28 16.94 -2.64
CA LEU A 184 2.73 15.55 -2.59
C LEU A 184 2.52 14.98 -1.18
N GLN A 185 1.88 13.83 -1.09
CA GLN A 185 1.66 13.14 0.17
C GLN A 185 2.45 11.85 0.27
N GLU A 186 2.45 11.05 -0.81
CA GLU A 186 2.88 9.66 -0.71
C GLU A 186 3.24 9.10 -2.08
N MET A 187 4.20 8.17 -2.10
CA MET A 187 4.43 7.23 -3.21
C MET A 187 3.95 5.85 -2.79
N ARG A 188 3.26 5.16 -3.70
CA ARG A 188 2.83 3.76 -3.52
C ARG A 188 3.46 2.89 -4.57
N PHE A 189 3.97 1.73 -4.16
CA PHE A 189 4.62 0.76 -5.02
C PHE A 189 3.96 -0.60 -4.83
N CYS A 190 3.55 -1.21 -5.92
CA CYS A 190 2.93 -2.55 -5.89
C CYS A 190 4.00 -3.61 -6.07
N LEU A 191 4.02 -4.57 -5.15
CA LEU A 191 4.98 -5.65 -5.08
C LEU A 191 4.25 -7.00 -5.05
N ASP A 192 4.84 -8.00 -5.67
CA ASP A 192 4.38 -9.38 -5.51
C ASP A 192 4.43 -9.81 -4.05
N ARG A 193 3.72 -10.88 -3.70
CA ARG A 193 3.65 -11.38 -2.32
C ARG A 193 5.01 -11.78 -1.73
N ASP A 194 5.96 -12.16 -2.58
CA ASP A 194 7.32 -12.51 -2.17
C ASP A 194 8.26 -11.30 -2.08
N LEU A 195 7.77 -10.10 -2.40
CA LEU A 195 8.46 -8.80 -2.36
C LEU A 195 9.68 -8.71 -3.30
N ARG A 196 9.79 -9.61 -4.29
CA ARG A 196 10.95 -9.65 -5.20
C ARG A 196 10.76 -8.79 -6.44
N SER A 197 9.53 -8.61 -6.89
CA SER A 197 9.20 -7.94 -8.14
C SER A 197 8.14 -6.87 -7.97
N PHE A 198 8.25 -5.81 -8.78
CA PHE A 198 7.14 -4.89 -8.97
C PHE A 198 6.08 -5.54 -9.86
N ARG A 199 4.81 -5.30 -9.55
CA ARG A 199 3.70 -5.83 -10.32
C ARG A 199 2.70 -4.75 -10.72
N SER A 200 1.98 -5.00 -11.81
CA SER A 200 0.87 -4.15 -12.23
C SER A 200 -0.27 -4.14 -11.20
N CYS A 201 -0.77 -2.94 -10.89
CA CYS A 201 -1.85 -2.71 -9.92
C CYS A 201 -2.76 -1.57 -10.40
N PRO A 202 -3.57 -1.79 -11.44
CA PRO A 202 -4.32 -0.72 -12.10
C PRO A 202 -5.25 0.08 -11.18
N GLN A 203 -5.78 -0.54 -10.12
CA GLN A 203 -6.63 0.17 -9.17
C GLN A 203 -5.83 1.19 -8.35
N VAL A 204 -4.63 0.81 -7.88
CA VAL A 204 -3.74 1.70 -7.13
C VAL A 204 -3.21 2.82 -8.04
N ALA A 205 -2.73 2.46 -9.25
CA ALA A 205 -2.19 3.41 -10.21
C ALA A 205 -3.23 4.47 -10.63
N ARG A 206 -4.49 4.08 -10.87
CA ARG A 206 -5.58 5.03 -11.21
C ARG A 206 -6.00 5.94 -10.06
N ALA A 207 -5.74 5.56 -8.81
CA ALA A 207 -5.99 6.40 -7.64
C ALA A 207 -4.90 7.46 -7.43
N GLY A 208 -3.89 7.50 -8.32
CA GLY A 208 -2.84 8.50 -8.32
C GLY A 208 -3.33 9.91 -8.65
N CYS A 209 -2.45 10.85 -8.42
CA CYS A 209 -2.67 12.27 -8.64
C CYS A 209 -2.83 12.61 -10.13
N SER A 210 -3.85 13.41 -10.47
CA SER A 210 -4.15 13.85 -11.83
C SER A 210 -3.94 15.37 -12.06
N VAL A 211 -3.27 16.06 -11.11
CA VAL A 211 -2.99 17.50 -11.22
C VAL A 211 -1.81 17.79 -12.15
N GLY A 212 -1.73 19.02 -12.68
CA GLY A 212 -0.64 19.44 -13.54
C GLY A 212 0.69 19.51 -12.82
N ALA A 213 0.75 20.21 -11.70
CA ALA A 213 1.93 20.31 -10.84
C ALA A 213 1.54 20.18 -9.37
N MET A 214 2.46 19.65 -8.58
CA MET A 214 2.31 19.49 -7.14
C MET A 214 3.41 20.23 -6.41
N ARG A 215 3.08 20.77 -5.23
CA ARG A 215 4.07 21.29 -4.31
C ARG A 215 4.72 20.13 -3.55
N LEU A 216 6.04 20.13 -3.52
CA LEU A 216 6.83 19.36 -2.58
C LEU A 216 7.21 20.32 -1.46
N GLU A 217 6.58 20.15 -0.30
CA GLU A 217 6.89 20.98 0.88
C GLU A 217 8.33 20.72 1.33
N ALA A 218 9.01 21.78 1.79
CA ALA A 218 10.32 21.66 2.43
C ALA A 218 10.21 21.17 3.86
N ALA A 219 11.31 20.67 4.42
CA ALA A 219 11.45 20.47 5.86
C ALA A 219 11.36 21.81 6.60
N ARG A 220 10.82 21.77 7.81
CA ARG A 220 10.73 22.93 8.71
C ARG A 220 11.92 22.98 9.65
#